data_53a7eee163433ca9e27aa6c9d445beeb
#
_entry.id   53a7eee163433ca9e27aa6c9d445beeb
#
_cell.length_a   1.000
_cell.length_b   1.000
_cell.length_c   1.000
_cell.angle_alpha   90.00
_cell.angle_beta   90.00
_cell.angle_gamma   90.00
#
_symmetry.space_group_name_H-M   'P 1'
#
loop_
_entity.id
_entity.type
_entity.pdbx_description
1 polymer ?
#
loop_
_entity_poly.entity_id
_entity_poly.type
_entity_poly.pdbx_seq_one_letter_code
_entity_poly.pdbx_strand_id
1 'polypeptide(L)'
;QLGPVLATLLASYLLGNAGWRWSFFGGSMVLLVVWFTVLLVHPNRPEDAGLEPLHDEDELPDTPPAGSGKKLGWDREVVLTIMMMGLIYFCIKFLRYALWSWLPWFLNRNFYLSEAEAGYLSTVFDVCGFAGVIAAGFLSDRVFKGKRAMLSFVMLALMTGSFFILYFLGSANLTVFTVSIAVAGFMLFGPDSLLSGVGAIDVGSKEGALSAAGIINGMGSIGPIFQEQLVGWMYRRYNHDLLPILVMLVAVAAVSAVLTLMLWIRSRRGLANV
;
A
#
# COMPACT_ATOMS: atom_id res chain seq x y z
N GLN A 1 0.55 2.72 9.17
CA GLN A 1 0.29 3.87 8.27
C GLN A 1 0.67 5.23 8.88
N LEU A 2 0.70 5.37 10.22
CA LEU A 2 1.11 6.63 10.87
C LEU A 2 2.60 6.97 10.70
N GLY A 3 3.46 5.95 10.58
CA GLY A 3 4.91 6.14 10.43
C GLY A 3 5.29 7.05 9.24
N PRO A 4 4.84 6.77 8.02
CA PRO A 4 5.09 7.64 6.86
C PRO A 4 4.62 9.08 7.07
N VAL A 5 3.43 9.29 7.64
CA VAL A 5 2.92 10.64 7.94
C VAL A 5 3.88 11.42 8.84
N LEU A 6 4.27 10.81 9.97
CA LEU A 6 5.17 11.43 10.92
C LEU A 6 6.57 11.69 10.32
N ALA A 7 7.07 10.73 9.53
CA ALA A 7 8.36 10.87 8.86
C ALA A 7 8.35 12.01 7.83
N THR A 8 7.32 12.13 7.01
CA THR A 8 7.19 13.20 6.01
C THR A 8 7.02 14.56 6.68
N LEU A 9 6.22 14.66 7.74
CA LEU A 9 6.06 15.91 8.52
C LEU A 9 7.39 16.35 9.15
N LEU A 10 8.12 15.42 9.77
CA LEU A 10 9.43 15.72 10.37
C LEU A 10 10.44 16.15 9.30
N ALA A 11 10.50 15.41 8.18
CA ALA A 11 11.42 15.72 7.08
C ALA A 11 11.12 17.11 6.48
N SER A 12 9.84 17.44 6.25
CA SER A 12 9.41 18.74 5.72
C SER A 12 9.72 19.90 6.69
N TYR A 13 9.50 19.68 7.98
CA TYR A 13 9.83 20.66 9.01
C TYR A 13 11.35 20.95 9.07
N LEU A 14 12.17 19.89 9.08
CA LEU A 14 13.62 20.02 9.11
C LEU A 14 14.16 20.63 7.82
N LEU A 15 13.56 20.28 6.68
CA LEU A 15 13.92 20.85 5.37
C LEU A 15 13.72 22.36 5.34
N GLY A 16 12.55 22.84 5.82
CA GLY A 16 12.22 24.25 5.84
C GLY A 16 13.03 25.10 6.83
N ASN A 17 13.45 24.52 7.97
CA ASN A 17 14.11 25.28 9.05
C ASN A 17 15.62 25.06 9.14
N ALA A 18 16.12 23.89 8.77
CA ALA A 18 17.53 23.50 8.98
C ALA A 18 18.23 22.97 7.71
N GLY A 19 17.46 22.80 6.62
CA GLY A 19 17.96 22.37 5.34
C GLY A 19 17.96 20.83 5.15
N TRP A 20 18.20 20.39 3.91
CA TRP A 20 18.01 19.00 3.46
C TRP A 20 18.86 17.97 4.23
N ARG A 21 20.06 18.33 4.67
CA ARG A 21 20.94 17.44 5.44
C ARG A 21 20.29 17.01 6.75
N TRP A 22 19.63 17.93 7.44
CA TRP A 22 18.95 17.65 8.70
C TRP A 22 17.70 16.79 8.53
N SER A 23 17.05 16.81 7.37
CA SER A 23 15.94 15.90 7.08
C SER A 23 16.39 14.42 7.11
N PHE A 24 17.60 14.12 6.60
CA PHE A 24 18.17 12.77 6.68
C PHE A 24 18.67 12.43 8.09
N PHE A 25 19.45 13.34 8.71
CA PHE A 25 19.97 13.10 10.06
C PHE A 25 18.87 12.97 11.10
N GLY A 26 17.83 13.80 11.02
CA GLY A 26 16.70 13.76 11.96
C GLY A 26 15.96 12.43 11.91
N GLY A 27 15.65 11.91 10.73
CA GLY A 27 15.07 10.58 10.55
C GLY A 27 15.96 9.47 11.12
N SER A 28 17.27 9.54 10.85
CA SER A 28 18.23 8.57 11.36
C SER A 28 18.35 8.61 12.88
N MET A 29 18.30 9.80 13.49
CA MET A 29 18.32 9.96 14.95
C MET A 29 17.08 9.36 15.62
N VAL A 30 15.89 9.61 15.05
CA VAL A 30 14.65 9.00 15.55
C VAL A 30 14.75 7.47 15.49
N LEU A 31 15.22 6.92 14.36
CA LEU A 31 15.39 5.48 14.20
C LEU A 31 16.36 4.91 15.24
N LEU A 32 17.46 5.60 15.50
CA LEU A 32 18.47 5.20 16.50
C LEU A 32 17.90 5.21 17.91
N VAL A 33 17.11 6.22 18.27
CA VAL A 33 16.43 6.28 19.59
C VAL A 33 15.43 5.13 19.73
N VAL A 34 14.61 4.88 18.70
CA VAL A 34 13.67 3.76 18.71
C VAL A 34 14.41 2.42 18.83
N TRP A 35 15.51 2.25 18.10
CA TRP A 35 16.32 1.03 18.17
C TRP A 35 16.88 0.79 19.57
N PHE A 36 17.45 1.82 20.20
CA PHE A 36 17.92 1.71 21.59
C PHE A 36 16.78 1.40 22.57
N THR A 37 15.62 2.05 22.37
CA THR A 37 14.45 1.80 23.23
C THR A 37 14.00 0.33 23.12
N VAL A 38 13.90 -0.19 21.89
CA VAL A 38 13.54 -1.60 21.65
C VAL A 38 14.57 -2.54 22.29
N LEU A 39 15.89 -2.25 22.15
CA LEU A 39 16.96 -3.05 22.72
C LEU A 39 16.88 -3.13 24.25
N LEU A 40 16.48 -2.04 24.91
CA LEU A 40 16.47 -1.96 26.37
C LEU A 40 15.15 -2.44 27.00
N VAL A 41 14.04 -2.33 26.28
CA VAL A 41 12.70 -2.52 26.86
C VAL A 41 11.98 -3.75 26.29
N HIS A 42 12.33 -4.19 25.08
CA HIS A 42 11.60 -5.27 24.43
C HIS A 42 12.14 -6.65 24.82
N PRO A 43 11.37 -7.45 25.59
CA PRO A 43 11.75 -8.83 25.91
C PRO A 43 11.68 -9.70 24.65
N ASN A 44 12.57 -10.67 24.54
CA ASN A 44 12.61 -11.58 23.39
C ASN A 44 11.51 -12.64 23.43
N ARG A 45 11.03 -12.97 24.64
CA ARG A 45 9.99 -13.98 24.87
C ARG A 45 8.97 -13.48 25.89
N PRO A 46 7.71 -13.95 25.83
CA PRO A 46 6.71 -13.62 26.83
C PRO A 46 7.16 -13.93 28.26
N GLU A 47 7.91 -15.03 28.45
CA GLU A 47 8.43 -15.45 29.74
C GLU A 47 9.44 -14.45 30.34
N ASP A 48 10.23 -13.79 29.49
CA ASP A 48 11.20 -12.76 29.90
C ASP A 48 10.45 -11.49 30.41
N ALA A 49 9.17 -11.33 30.05
CA ALA A 49 8.30 -10.29 30.58
C ALA A 49 7.46 -10.74 31.77
N GLY A 50 7.68 -11.96 32.31
CA GLY A 50 6.89 -12.53 33.38
C GLY A 50 5.46 -12.93 32.99
N LEU A 51 5.19 -13.08 31.69
CA LEU A 51 3.92 -13.58 31.18
C LEU A 51 4.00 -15.10 31.00
N GLU A 52 2.84 -15.77 31.14
CA GLU A 52 2.78 -17.20 30.84
C GLU A 52 3.09 -17.43 29.35
N PRO A 53 3.82 -18.51 28.99
CA PRO A 53 4.02 -18.89 27.61
C PRO A 53 2.68 -18.98 26.92
N LEU A 54 2.57 -18.43 25.72
CA LEU A 54 1.41 -18.62 24.87
C LEU A 54 1.34 -20.10 24.52
N HIS A 55 0.57 -20.86 25.28
CA HIS A 55 0.12 -22.17 24.84
C HIS A 55 -0.94 -21.90 23.77
N ASP A 56 -0.57 -22.03 22.51
CA ASP A 56 -1.56 -22.16 21.45
C ASP A 56 -2.32 -23.47 21.76
N GLU A 57 -3.52 -23.34 22.33
CA GLU A 57 -4.46 -24.49 22.48
C GLU A 57 -4.77 -25.12 21.11
N ASP A 58 -4.36 -24.50 20.03
CA ASP A 58 -4.36 -24.95 18.65
C ASP A 58 -2.96 -25.40 18.16
N GLU A 59 -1.99 -25.69 19.01
CA GLU A 59 -0.83 -26.46 18.57
C GLU A 59 -1.33 -27.82 18.11
N LEU A 60 -1.65 -27.89 16.82
CA LEU A 60 -1.76 -29.17 16.14
C LEU A 60 -0.46 -29.92 16.43
N PRO A 61 -0.52 -31.15 17.03
CA PRO A 61 0.67 -31.94 17.21
C PRO A 61 1.33 -32.04 15.84
N ASP A 62 2.63 -31.68 15.80
CA ASP A 62 3.47 -31.69 14.60
C ASP A 62 3.28 -30.52 13.60
N THR A 63 3.47 -29.27 14.04
CA THR A 63 3.91 -28.24 13.11
C THR A 63 5.33 -28.58 12.64
N PRO A 64 5.54 -29.01 11.39
CA PRO A 64 6.88 -29.32 10.92
C PRO A 64 7.75 -28.06 11.02
N PRO A 65 9.03 -28.18 11.43
CA PRO A 65 9.92 -27.03 11.48
C PRO A 65 9.94 -26.32 10.12
N ALA A 66 10.03 -24.98 10.15
CA ALA A 66 10.14 -24.15 8.95
C ALA A 66 11.29 -24.70 8.07
N GLY A 67 10.94 -25.32 6.95
CA GLY A 67 11.90 -26.01 6.06
C GLY A 67 11.56 -27.45 5.71
N SER A 68 10.59 -28.10 6.37
CA SER A 68 10.12 -29.41 5.92
C SER A 68 9.33 -29.22 4.64
N GLY A 69 9.80 -29.79 3.53
CA GLY A 69 9.23 -29.67 2.20
C GLY A 69 7.89 -30.41 2.03
N LYS A 70 6.96 -30.26 2.97
CA LYS A 70 5.57 -30.67 2.80
C LYS A 70 4.98 -29.88 1.64
N LYS A 71 4.50 -30.56 0.62
CA LYS A 71 3.77 -29.94 -0.49
C LYS A 71 2.58 -29.17 0.11
N LEU A 72 2.52 -27.87 -0.15
CA LEU A 72 1.48 -26.94 0.34
C LEU A 72 0.04 -27.34 -0.05
N GLY A 73 -0.14 -28.40 -0.83
CA GLY A 73 -1.46 -28.91 -1.21
C GLY A 73 -2.33 -27.92 -2.01
N TRP A 74 -1.71 -26.88 -2.59
CA TRP A 74 -2.45 -25.86 -3.34
C TRP A 74 -2.98 -26.42 -4.67
N ASP A 75 -4.27 -26.36 -4.83
CA ASP A 75 -4.93 -26.62 -6.09
C ASP A 75 -4.62 -25.53 -7.11
N ARG A 76 -4.80 -25.85 -8.39
CA ARG A 76 -4.62 -24.90 -9.49
C ARG A 76 -5.39 -23.57 -9.28
N GLU A 77 -6.60 -23.66 -8.71
CA GLU A 77 -7.46 -22.48 -8.46
C GLU A 77 -6.89 -21.57 -7.37
N VAL A 78 -6.31 -22.13 -6.32
CA VAL A 78 -5.62 -21.40 -5.25
C VAL A 78 -4.39 -20.68 -5.81
N VAL A 79 -3.55 -21.40 -6.57
CA VAL A 79 -2.37 -20.79 -7.20
C VAL A 79 -2.76 -19.66 -8.14
N LEU A 80 -3.78 -19.85 -8.97
CA LEU A 80 -4.26 -18.82 -9.89
C LEU A 80 -4.79 -17.60 -9.14
N THR A 81 -5.48 -17.80 -8.02
CA THR A 81 -5.99 -16.72 -7.17
C THR A 81 -4.84 -15.94 -6.52
N ILE A 82 -3.82 -16.63 -6.00
CA ILE A 82 -2.62 -15.99 -5.42
C ILE A 82 -1.88 -15.17 -6.49
N MET A 83 -1.72 -15.69 -7.70
CA MET A 83 -1.08 -14.98 -8.81
C MET A 83 -1.88 -13.75 -9.24
N MET A 84 -3.21 -13.85 -9.31
CA MET A 84 -4.08 -12.70 -9.59
C MET A 84 -3.96 -11.64 -8.49
N MET A 85 -3.99 -12.04 -7.21
CA MET A 85 -3.81 -11.11 -6.09
C MET A 85 -2.42 -10.45 -6.11
N GLY A 86 -1.37 -11.22 -6.44
CA GLY A 86 -0.02 -10.68 -6.60
C GLY A 86 0.07 -9.64 -7.72
N LEU A 87 -0.62 -9.86 -8.85
CA LEU A 87 -0.67 -8.90 -9.96
C LEU A 87 -1.48 -7.64 -9.61
N ILE A 88 -2.61 -7.80 -8.90
CA ILE A 88 -3.37 -6.66 -8.36
C ILE A 88 -2.49 -5.87 -7.40
N TYR A 89 -1.76 -6.56 -6.52
CA TYR A 89 -0.90 -5.94 -5.54
C TYR A 89 0.32 -5.25 -6.16
N PHE A 90 0.84 -5.77 -7.27
CA PHE A 90 1.81 -5.07 -8.12
C PHE A 90 1.26 -3.70 -8.58
N CYS A 91 0.04 -3.64 -9.11
CA CYS A 91 -0.57 -2.39 -9.54
C CYS A 91 -0.81 -1.43 -8.36
N ILE A 92 -1.31 -1.94 -7.23
CA ILE A 92 -1.55 -1.15 -6.02
C ILE A 92 -0.26 -0.52 -5.52
N LYS A 93 0.81 -1.31 -5.37
CA LYS A 93 2.12 -0.79 -4.93
C LYS A 93 2.73 0.15 -5.96
N PHE A 94 2.60 -0.13 -7.24
CA PHE A 94 3.03 0.78 -8.31
C PHE A 94 2.42 2.17 -8.13
N LEU A 95 1.10 2.25 -7.97
CA LEU A 95 0.38 3.52 -7.79
C LEU A 95 0.74 4.20 -6.48
N ARG A 96 0.79 3.44 -5.39
CA ARG A 96 1.11 3.96 -4.07
C ARG A 96 2.48 4.61 -4.02
N TYR A 97 3.50 3.90 -4.52
CA TYR A 97 4.86 4.40 -4.51
C TYR A 97 5.09 5.52 -5.53
N ALA A 98 4.39 5.50 -6.68
CA ALA A 98 4.42 6.61 -7.62
C ALA A 98 3.95 7.92 -6.98
N LEU A 99 2.84 7.87 -6.25
CA LEU A 99 2.35 9.05 -5.53
C LEU A 99 3.26 9.39 -4.34
N TRP A 100 3.67 8.42 -3.57
CA TRP A 100 4.49 8.65 -2.39
C TRP A 100 5.86 9.29 -2.71
N SER A 101 6.55 8.79 -3.74
CA SER A 101 7.88 9.30 -4.13
C SER A 101 7.80 10.62 -4.88
N TRP A 102 6.82 10.78 -5.78
CA TRP A 102 6.83 11.88 -6.74
C TRP A 102 5.86 13.02 -6.41
N LEU A 103 4.92 12.81 -5.49
CA LEU A 103 3.90 13.80 -5.16
C LEU A 103 4.48 15.14 -4.66
N PRO A 104 5.46 15.17 -3.71
CA PRO A 104 6.06 16.44 -3.29
C PRO A 104 6.69 17.19 -4.46
N TRP A 105 7.34 16.43 -5.34
CA TRP A 105 7.99 17.00 -6.51
C TRP A 105 6.97 17.55 -7.53
N PHE A 106 5.85 16.84 -7.77
CA PHE A 106 4.77 17.32 -8.62
C PHE A 106 4.15 18.62 -8.08
N LEU A 107 3.92 18.70 -6.79
CA LEU A 107 3.41 19.90 -6.12
C LEU A 107 4.37 21.08 -6.25
N ASN A 108 5.65 20.86 -6.03
CA ASN A 108 6.67 21.90 -6.18
C ASN A 108 6.73 22.44 -7.62
N ARG A 109 6.75 21.55 -8.62
CA ARG A 109 6.93 21.94 -10.03
C ARG A 109 5.70 22.55 -10.68
N ASN A 110 4.51 22.00 -10.41
CA ASN A 110 3.28 22.46 -11.08
C ASN A 110 2.62 23.66 -10.40
N PHE A 111 2.78 23.76 -9.06
CA PHE A 111 2.10 24.79 -8.29
C PHE A 111 3.10 25.75 -7.62
N TYR A 112 4.38 25.65 -7.95
CA TYR A 112 5.44 26.54 -7.46
C TYR A 112 5.51 26.63 -5.93
N LEU A 113 5.11 25.56 -5.23
CA LEU A 113 5.24 25.46 -3.78
C LEU A 113 6.71 25.30 -3.38
N SER A 114 7.10 25.83 -2.23
CA SER A 114 8.40 25.49 -1.66
C SER A 114 8.51 23.99 -1.38
N GLU A 115 9.72 23.46 -1.30
CA GLU A 115 9.95 22.04 -1.04
C GLU A 115 9.30 21.57 0.28
N ALA A 116 9.32 22.43 1.32
CA ALA A 116 8.70 22.16 2.60
C ALA A 116 7.16 22.16 2.50
N GLU A 117 6.55 23.15 1.82
CA GLU A 117 5.10 23.22 1.61
C GLU A 117 4.59 22.03 0.80
N ALA A 118 5.30 21.66 -0.26
CA ALA A 118 5.00 20.50 -1.07
C ALA A 118 5.07 19.21 -0.25
N GLY A 119 6.06 19.08 0.62
CA GLY A 119 6.18 17.97 1.57
C GLY A 119 4.99 17.91 2.54
N TYR A 120 4.63 19.04 3.17
CA TYR A 120 3.47 19.08 4.05
C TYR A 120 2.17 18.73 3.34
N LEU A 121 1.94 19.28 2.15
CA LEU A 121 0.71 19.04 1.40
C LEU A 121 0.62 17.57 0.91
N SER A 122 1.74 16.94 0.61
CA SER A 122 1.77 15.54 0.20
C SER A 122 1.29 14.59 1.30
N THR A 123 1.39 14.96 2.59
CA THR A 123 0.91 14.12 3.70
C THR A 123 -0.60 13.87 3.67
N VAL A 124 -1.35 14.71 2.95
CA VAL A 124 -2.80 14.51 2.76
C VAL A 124 -3.11 13.13 2.16
N PHE A 125 -2.26 12.64 1.25
CA PHE A 125 -2.37 11.31 0.68
C PHE A 125 -2.33 10.20 1.75
N ASP A 126 -1.35 10.27 2.64
CA ASP A 126 -1.17 9.27 3.70
C ASP A 126 -2.23 9.38 4.81
N VAL A 127 -2.59 10.61 5.20
CA VAL A 127 -3.62 10.86 6.24
C VAL A 127 -4.99 10.34 5.77
N CYS A 128 -5.39 10.70 4.54
CA CYS A 128 -6.62 10.19 3.96
C CYS A 128 -6.55 8.67 3.71
N GLY A 129 -5.37 8.16 3.34
CA GLY A 129 -5.11 6.74 3.21
C GLY A 129 -5.31 5.97 4.51
N PHE A 130 -4.80 6.49 5.63
CA PHE A 130 -5.05 5.91 6.95
C PHE A 130 -6.54 5.84 7.30
N ALA A 131 -7.28 6.92 7.06
CA ALA A 131 -8.74 6.92 7.21
C ALA A 131 -9.41 5.88 6.29
N GLY A 132 -8.90 5.72 5.07
CA GLY A 132 -9.35 4.73 4.10
C GLY A 132 -9.18 3.28 4.57
N VAL A 133 -8.07 2.95 5.25
CA VAL A 133 -7.87 1.62 5.86
C VAL A 133 -8.92 1.32 6.92
N ILE A 134 -9.18 2.28 7.82
CA ILE A 134 -10.19 2.12 8.87
C ILE A 134 -11.59 1.94 8.27
N ALA A 135 -11.94 2.80 7.30
CA ALA A 135 -13.21 2.73 6.61
C ALA A 135 -13.38 1.41 5.85
N ALA A 136 -12.33 0.95 5.16
CA ALA A 136 -12.36 -0.30 4.41
C ALA A 136 -12.54 -1.52 5.31
N GLY A 137 -11.88 -1.58 6.47
CA GLY A 137 -12.10 -2.64 7.46
C GLY A 137 -13.54 -2.67 7.94
N PHE A 138 -14.05 -1.53 8.38
CA PHE A 138 -15.45 -1.42 8.85
C PHE A 138 -16.48 -1.77 7.75
N LEU A 139 -16.28 -1.24 6.53
CA LEU A 139 -17.17 -1.52 5.40
C LEU A 139 -17.11 -2.99 4.99
N SER A 140 -15.90 -3.57 4.96
CA SER A 140 -15.71 -4.99 4.63
C SER A 140 -16.53 -5.90 5.53
N ASP A 141 -16.48 -5.66 6.84
CA ASP A 141 -17.12 -6.55 7.81
C ASP A 141 -18.63 -6.30 7.93
N ARG A 142 -19.04 -5.03 8.03
CA ARG A 142 -20.45 -4.68 8.30
C ARG A 142 -21.33 -4.58 7.06
N VAL A 143 -20.81 -3.98 5.99
CA VAL A 143 -21.60 -3.70 4.77
C VAL A 143 -21.43 -4.80 3.74
N PHE A 144 -20.19 -5.16 3.44
CA PHE A 144 -19.88 -6.13 2.40
C PHE A 144 -19.83 -7.59 2.91
N LYS A 145 -20.04 -7.81 4.23
CA LYS A 145 -20.11 -9.14 4.85
C LYS A 145 -18.93 -10.04 4.48
N GLY A 146 -17.72 -9.50 4.54
CA GLY A 146 -16.48 -10.20 4.24
C GLY A 146 -16.14 -10.33 2.73
N LYS A 147 -16.93 -9.76 1.82
CA LYS A 147 -16.66 -9.78 0.37
C LYS A 147 -15.57 -8.77 0.01
N ARG A 148 -14.33 -9.07 0.37
CA ARG A 148 -13.19 -8.15 0.26
C ARG A 148 -12.86 -7.76 -1.17
N ALA A 149 -12.94 -8.71 -2.11
CA ALA A 149 -12.71 -8.45 -3.53
C ALA A 149 -13.72 -7.45 -4.11
N MET A 150 -14.99 -7.52 -3.69
CA MET A 150 -16.03 -6.58 -4.13
C MET A 150 -15.75 -5.16 -3.64
N LEU A 151 -15.45 -5.00 -2.34
CA LEU A 151 -15.12 -3.69 -1.78
C LEU A 151 -13.86 -3.10 -2.42
N SER A 152 -12.82 -3.93 -2.59
CA SER A 152 -11.57 -3.51 -3.24
C SER A 152 -11.81 -3.06 -4.68
N PHE A 153 -12.67 -3.75 -5.44
CA PHE A 153 -13.07 -3.32 -6.77
C PHE A 153 -13.74 -1.94 -6.76
N VAL A 154 -14.72 -1.74 -5.89
CA VAL A 154 -15.43 -0.44 -5.78
C VAL A 154 -14.45 0.69 -5.46
N MET A 155 -13.57 0.48 -4.49
CA MET A 155 -12.58 1.49 -4.10
C MET A 155 -11.59 1.79 -5.24
N LEU A 156 -11.06 0.77 -5.91
CA LEU A 156 -10.13 0.97 -7.04
C LEU A 156 -10.81 1.62 -8.25
N ALA A 157 -12.10 1.34 -8.51
CA ALA A 157 -12.87 2.02 -9.56
C ALA A 157 -13.07 3.51 -9.24
N LEU A 158 -13.41 3.84 -7.98
CA LEU A 158 -13.54 5.24 -7.54
C LEU A 158 -12.19 5.97 -7.56
N MET A 159 -11.10 5.30 -7.20
CA MET A 159 -9.75 5.84 -7.35
C MET A 159 -9.42 6.15 -8.82
N THR A 160 -9.78 5.25 -9.74
CA THR A 160 -9.60 5.48 -11.17
C THR A 160 -10.37 6.73 -11.62
N GLY A 161 -11.60 6.90 -11.15
CA GLY A 161 -12.40 8.12 -11.36
C GLY A 161 -11.71 9.39 -10.83
N SER A 162 -11.11 9.31 -9.63
CA SER A 162 -10.35 10.41 -9.06
C SER A 162 -9.13 10.79 -9.91
N PHE A 163 -8.42 9.81 -10.49
CA PHE A 163 -7.32 10.08 -11.41
C PHE A 163 -7.77 10.67 -12.75
N PHE A 164 -8.97 10.35 -13.23
CA PHE A 164 -9.56 11.08 -14.37
C PHE A 164 -9.82 12.55 -14.03
N ILE A 165 -10.38 12.84 -12.87
CA ILE A 165 -10.56 14.22 -12.41
C ILE A 165 -9.22 14.94 -12.31
N LEU A 166 -8.22 14.29 -11.74
CA LEU A 166 -6.85 14.79 -11.64
C LEU A 166 -6.25 15.10 -13.01
N TYR A 167 -6.45 14.23 -13.98
CA TYR A 167 -5.96 14.40 -15.35
C TYR A 167 -6.59 15.62 -16.04
N PHE A 168 -7.92 15.79 -15.97
CA PHE A 168 -8.62 16.84 -16.69
C PHE A 168 -8.59 18.21 -16.00
N LEU A 169 -8.60 18.23 -14.67
CA LEU A 169 -8.81 19.45 -13.88
C LEU A 169 -7.66 19.72 -12.88
N GLY A 170 -6.86 18.71 -12.57
CA GLY A 170 -5.87 18.79 -11.49
C GLY A 170 -4.71 19.73 -11.80
N SER A 171 -4.25 19.79 -13.04
CA SER A 171 -3.12 20.63 -13.44
C SER A 171 -3.39 22.14 -13.33
N ALA A 172 -4.66 22.55 -13.37
CA ALA A 172 -5.07 23.94 -13.37
C ALA A 172 -5.38 24.50 -11.95
N ASN A 173 -5.63 23.63 -10.97
CA ASN A 173 -6.12 24.07 -9.66
C ASN A 173 -5.58 23.20 -8.52
N LEU A 174 -4.82 23.82 -7.62
CA LEU A 174 -4.21 23.16 -6.45
C LEU A 174 -5.26 22.46 -5.56
N THR A 175 -6.43 23.06 -5.35
CA THR A 175 -7.48 22.48 -4.52
C THR A 175 -8.02 21.20 -5.16
N VAL A 176 -8.32 21.22 -6.46
CA VAL A 176 -8.76 20.02 -7.19
C VAL A 176 -7.69 18.94 -7.16
N PHE A 177 -6.42 19.31 -7.36
CA PHE A 177 -5.29 18.40 -7.26
C PHE A 177 -5.26 17.73 -5.88
N THR A 178 -5.26 18.52 -4.82
CA THR A 178 -5.17 18.04 -3.42
C THR A 178 -6.35 17.14 -3.05
N VAL A 179 -7.59 17.55 -3.41
CA VAL A 179 -8.78 16.74 -3.14
C VAL A 179 -8.74 15.42 -3.91
N SER A 180 -8.32 15.44 -5.18
CA SER A 180 -8.19 14.21 -5.98
C SER A 180 -7.16 13.26 -5.39
N ILE A 181 -6.03 13.76 -4.89
CA ILE A 181 -4.99 12.96 -4.22
C ILE A 181 -5.49 12.44 -2.87
N ALA A 182 -6.23 13.23 -2.11
CA ALA A 182 -6.87 12.79 -0.87
C ALA A 182 -7.82 11.61 -1.10
N VAL A 183 -8.68 11.72 -2.10
CA VAL A 183 -9.61 10.64 -2.52
C VAL A 183 -8.82 9.42 -3.02
N ALA A 184 -7.79 9.63 -3.83
CA ALA A 184 -6.94 8.54 -4.31
C ALA A 184 -6.27 7.79 -3.14
N GLY A 185 -5.72 8.49 -2.16
CA GLY A 185 -5.14 7.89 -0.95
C GLY A 185 -6.18 7.08 -0.17
N PHE A 186 -7.34 7.68 0.14
CA PHE A 186 -8.43 7.02 0.82
C PHE A 186 -8.88 5.73 0.11
N MET A 187 -9.00 5.76 -1.20
CA MET A 187 -9.47 4.62 -2.00
C MET A 187 -8.37 3.56 -2.26
N LEU A 188 -7.10 3.93 -2.23
CA LEU A 188 -5.98 3.01 -2.51
C LEU A 188 -5.60 2.16 -1.31
N PHE A 189 -5.52 2.77 -0.12
CA PHE A 189 -5.00 2.10 1.07
C PHE A 189 -5.94 1.04 1.65
N GLY A 190 -7.25 1.15 1.39
CA GLY A 190 -8.22 0.12 1.74
C GLY A 190 -7.92 -1.22 1.06
N PRO A 191 -7.94 -1.29 -0.27
CA PRO A 191 -7.55 -2.47 -1.03
C PRO A 191 -6.13 -2.97 -0.73
N ASP A 192 -5.16 -2.07 -0.53
CA ASP A 192 -3.80 -2.40 -0.11
C ASP A 192 -3.80 -3.26 1.18
N SER A 193 -4.54 -2.83 2.19
CA SER A 193 -4.65 -3.55 3.46
C SER A 193 -5.48 -4.83 3.38
N LEU A 194 -6.62 -4.80 2.67
CA LEU A 194 -7.53 -5.93 2.58
C LEU A 194 -6.93 -7.11 1.80
N LEU A 195 -6.24 -6.84 0.69
CA LEU A 195 -5.74 -7.90 -0.19
C LEU A 195 -4.39 -8.45 0.27
N SER A 196 -3.48 -7.61 0.79
CA SER A 196 -2.15 -8.06 1.22
C SER A 196 -2.14 -8.71 2.61
N GLY A 197 -3.08 -8.34 3.46
CA GLY A 197 -3.23 -8.88 4.81
C GLY A 197 -4.19 -10.06 4.84
N VAL A 198 -5.42 -9.75 5.22
CA VAL A 198 -6.44 -10.78 5.52
C VAL A 198 -6.81 -11.62 4.30
N GLY A 199 -6.84 -11.02 3.09
CA GLY A 199 -7.13 -11.74 1.85
C GLY A 199 -6.10 -12.83 1.52
N ALA A 200 -4.83 -12.60 1.83
CA ALA A 200 -3.78 -13.60 1.65
C ALA A 200 -3.96 -14.80 2.60
N ILE A 201 -4.45 -14.56 3.82
CA ILE A 201 -4.75 -15.61 4.81
C ILE A 201 -5.92 -16.44 4.35
N ASP A 202 -6.99 -15.82 3.83
CA ASP A 202 -8.19 -16.52 3.39
C ASP A 202 -7.92 -17.49 2.22
N VAL A 203 -7.02 -17.13 1.31
CA VAL A 203 -6.70 -17.92 0.12
C VAL A 203 -5.68 -19.02 0.41
N GLY A 204 -4.72 -18.74 1.28
CA GLY A 204 -3.57 -19.62 1.50
C GLY A 204 -3.84 -20.88 2.32
N SER A 205 -5.00 -21.03 2.95
CA SER A 205 -5.26 -21.97 4.06
C SER A 205 -4.38 -21.65 5.31
N LYS A 206 -4.68 -22.28 6.46
CA LYS A 206 -3.88 -22.07 7.69
C LYS A 206 -2.39 -22.40 7.50
N GLU A 207 -2.07 -23.46 6.78
CA GLU A 207 -0.68 -23.91 6.55
C GLU A 207 0.05 -23.12 5.45
N GLY A 208 -0.64 -22.64 4.44
CA GLY A 208 -0.07 -21.91 3.30
C GLY A 208 -0.17 -20.40 3.36
N ALA A 209 -0.84 -19.83 4.38
CA ALA A 209 -1.11 -18.39 4.48
C ALA A 209 0.16 -17.53 4.42
N LEU A 210 1.21 -17.91 5.16
CA LEU A 210 2.49 -17.19 5.16
C LEU A 210 3.16 -17.22 3.78
N SER A 211 3.12 -18.38 3.10
CA SER A 211 3.69 -18.52 1.76
C SER A 211 2.88 -17.73 0.73
N ALA A 212 1.54 -17.74 0.80
CA ALA A 212 0.67 -16.94 -0.04
C ALA A 212 0.93 -15.44 0.16
N ALA A 213 0.99 -14.97 1.41
CA ALA A 213 1.31 -13.59 1.74
C ALA A 213 2.70 -13.19 1.23
N GLY A 214 3.70 -14.06 1.37
CA GLY A 214 5.05 -13.86 0.86
C GLY A 214 5.09 -13.69 -0.67
N ILE A 215 4.39 -14.55 -1.41
CA ILE A 215 4.31 -14.49 -2.88
C ILE A 215 3.60 -13.20 -3.31
N ILE A 216 2.43 -12.89 -2.75
CA ILE A 216 1.66 -11.68 -3.07
C ILE A 216 2.50 -10.44 -2.79
N ASN A 217 3.12 -10.36 -1.61
CA ASN A 217 3.96 -9.22 -1.23
C ASN A 217 5.22 -9.11 -2.09
N GLY A 218 5.86 -10.24 -2.42
CA GLY A 218 7.03 -10.29 -3.31
C GLY A 218 6.69 -9.78 -4.71
N MET A 219 5.62 -10.28 -5.32
CA MET A 219 5.14 -9.80 -6.63
C MET A 219 4.81 -8.31 -6.58
N GLY A 220 4.11 -7.87 -5.54
CA GLY A 220 3.80 -6.45 -5.33
C GLY A 220 5.05 -5.58 -5.25
N SER A 221 6.12 -6.05 -4.61
CA SER A 221 7.34 -5.28 -4.42
C SER A 221 8.15 -5.05 -5.70
N ILE A 222 7.86 -5.80 -6.77
CA ILE A 222 8.42 -5.54 -8.11
C ILE A 222 7.81 -4.27 -8.71
N GLY A 223 6.55 -3.93 -8.37
CA GLY A 223 5.84 -2.75 -8.89
C GLY A 223 6.58 -1.44 -8.71
N PRO A 224 7.02 -1.07 -7.49
CA PRO A 224 7.82 0.14 -7.23
C PRO A 224 9.11 0.23 -8.05
N ILE A 225 9.79 -0.89 -8.29
CA ILE A 225 11.03 -0.91 -9.09
C ILE A 225 10.75 -0.47 -10.53
N PHE A 226 9.72 -1.04 -11.15
CA PHE A 226 9.30 -0.63 -12.48
C PHE A 226 8.78 0.80 -12.51
N GLN A 227 8.03 1.20 -11.50
CA GLN A 227 7.44 2.52 -11.39
C GLN A 227 8.50 3.61 -11.35
N GLU A 228 9.54 3.49 -10.50
CA GLU A 228 10.60 4.50 -10.40
C GLU A 228 11.33 4.68 -11.74
N GLN A 229 11.68 3.58 -12.40
CA GLN A 229 12.34 3.63 -13.70
C GLN A 229 11.44 4.27 -14.77
N LEU A 230 10.18 3.87 -14.81
CA LEU A 230 9.23 4.32 -15.82
C LEU A 230 8.87 5.79 -15.66
N VAL A 231 8.56 6.24 -14.44
CA VAL A 231 8.25 7.66 -14.16
C VAL A 231 9.45 8.54 -14.47
N GLY A 232 10.65 8.15 -14.00
CA GLY A 232 11.87 8.90 -14.29
C GLY A 232 12.21 8.97 -15.79
N TRP A 233 11.96 7.88 -16.53
CA TRP A 233 12.14 7.88 -17.99
C TRP A 233 11.10 8.75 -18.68
N MET A 234 9.82 8.63 -18.35
CA MET A 234 8.73 9.43 -18.92
C MET A 234 8.95 10.91 -18.67
N TYR A 235 9.32 11.28 -17.45
CA TYR A 235 9.60 12.65 -17.09
C TYR A 235 10.69 13.29 -17.98
N ARG A 236 11.81 12.59 -18.19
CA ARG A 236 12.88 13.06 -19.08
C ARG A 236 12.46 13.06 -20.56
N ARG A 237 11.67 12.07 -21.01
CA ARG A 237 11.29 11.89 -22.41
C ARG A 237 10.28 12.94 -22.88
N TYR A 238 9.38 13.37 -21.99
CA TYR A 238 8.29 14.30 -22.30
C TYR A 238 8.55 15.72 -21.78
N ASN A 239 9.80 16.15 -21.75
CA ASN A 239 10.20 17.52 -21.37
C ASN A 239 9.60 18.00 -20.02
N HIS A 240 9.55 17.09 -19.05
CA HIS A 240 9.05 17.40 -17.72
C HIS A 240 7.52 17.64 -17.64
N ASP A 241 6.77 17.18 -18.63
CA ASP A 241 5.32 17.22 -18.62
C ASP A 241 4.75 16.13 -17.69
N LEU A 242 3.78 16.52 -16.86
CA LEU A 242 3.10 15.63 -15.92
C LEU A 242 2.00 14.81 -16.58
N LEU A 243 1.39 15.30 -17.65
CA LEU A 243 0.24 14.67 -18.28
C LEU A 243 0.47 13.20 -18.69
N PRO A 244 1.60 12.81 -19.32
CA PRO A 244 1.86 11.41 -19.64
C PRO A 244 1.92 10.52 -18.41
N ILE A 245 2.45 11.04 -17.29
CA ILE A 245 2.52 10.29 -16.02
C ILE A 245 1.11 10.08 -15.46
N LEU A 246 0.25 11.10 -15.50
CA LEU A 246 -1.14 10.96 -15.09
C LEU A 246 -1.92 9.95 -15.93
N VAL A 247 -1.70 9.94 -17.27
CA VAL A 247 -2.28 8.90 -18.14
C VAL A 247 -1.83 7.50 -17.73
N MET A 248 -0.56 7.33 -17.43
CA MET A 248 -0.03 6.05 -16.93
C MET A 248 -0.70 5.64 -15.61
N LEU A 249 -0.85 6.56 -14.66
CA LEU A 249 -1.51 6.29 -13.37
C LEU A 249 -2.97 5.87 -13.59
N VAL A 250 -3.72 6.57 -14.46
CA VAL A 250 -5.08 6.19 -14.86
C VAL A 250 -5.11 4.79 -15.45
N ALA A 251 -4.19 4.48 -16.37
CA ALA A 251 -4.14 3.16 -17.02
C ALA A 251 -3.86 2.03 -16.01
N VAL A 252 -2.87 2.20 -15.12
CA VAL A 252 -2.56 1.21 -14.08
C VAL A 252 -3.72 1.06 -13.08
N ALA A 253 -4.38 2.16 -12.71
CA ALA A 253 -5.56 2.14 -11.85
C ALA A 253 -6.72 1.37 -12.49
N ALA A 254 -7.00 1.62 -13.77
CA ALA A 254 -8.03 0.90 -14.52
C ALA A 254 -7.71 -0.60 -14.62
N VAL A 255 -6.45 -0.95 -14.91
CA VAL A 255 -6.00 -2.35 -14.93
C VAL A 255 -6.22 -3.00 -13.56
N SER A 256 -5.85 -2.34 -12.46
CA SER A 256 -6.05 -2.88 -11.11
C SER A 256 -7.53 -3.10 -10.79
N ALA A 257 -8.42 -2.18 -11.19
CA ALA A 257 -9.86 -2.30 -11.02
C ALA A 257 -10.42 -3.48 -11.83
N VAL A 258 -10.00 -3.66 -13.09
CA VAL A 258 -10.42 -4.78 -13.94
C VAL A 258 -9.96 -6.13 -13.37
N LEU A 259 -8.71 -6.23 -12.94
CA LEU A 259 -8.19 -7.46 -12.32
C LEU A 259 -8.95 -7.80 -11.03
N THR A 260 -9.26 -6.79 -10.22
CA THR A 260 -10.03 -6.99 -8.98
C THR A 260 -11.49 -7.35 -9.27
N LEU A 261 -12.07 -6.81 -10.34
CA LEU A 261 -13.39 -7.24 -10.83
C LEU A 261 -13.37 -8.73 -11.24
N MET A 262 -12.33 -9.15 -11.96
CA MET A 262 -12.17 -10.56 -12.32
C MET A 262 -12.03 -11.46 -11.09
N LEU A 263 -11.26 -11.03 -10.09
CA LEU A 263 -11.13 -11.74 -8.82
C LEU A 263 -12.48 -11.84 -8.10
N TRP A 264 -13.26 -10.77 -8.04
CA TRP A 264 -14.60 -10.79 -7.46
C TRP A 264 -15.56 -11.73 -8.20
N ILE A 265 -15.56 -11.74 -9.55
CA ILE A 265 -16.37 -12.66 -10.34
C ILE A 265 -15.98 -14.13 -10.06
N ARG A 266 -14.68 -14.42 -9.92
CA ARG A 266 -14.20 -15.77 -9.55
C ARG A 266 -14.66 -16.15 -8.14
N SER A 267 -14.57 -15.22 -7.17
CA SER A 267 -15.07 -15.44 -5.81
C SER A 267 -16.58 -15.75 -5.80
N ARG A 268 -17.37 -15.02 -6.60
CA ARG A 268 -18.80 -15.32 -6.74
C ARG A 268 -19.11 -16.72 -7.35
N ARG A 269 -18.20 -17.27 -8.13
CA ARG A 269 -18.32 -18.61 -8.71
C ARG A 269 -17.80 -19.71 -7.79
N GLY A 270 -17.38 -19.39 -6.59
CA GLY A 270 -16.80 -20.34 -5.64
C GLY A 270 -15.39 -20.82 -6.00
N LEU A 271 -14.72 -20.14 -6.94
CA LEU A 271 -13.37 -20.48 -7.41
C LEU A 271 -12.26 -19.73 -6.64
N ALA A 272 -12.64 -18.86 -5.73
CA ALA A 272 -11.71 -18.09 -4.89
C ALA A 272 -12.41 -17.73 -3.57
N ASN A 273 -11.75 -17.91 -2.44
CA ASN A 273 -12.22 -17.53 -1.12
C ASN A 273 -11.61 -16.15 -0.75
N VAL A 274 -12.15 -15.05 -1.32
CA VAL A 274 -11.67 -13.68 -1.07
C VAL A 274 -12.83 -12.69 -0.94
#